data_cf80d4502841c4557995b2156c4d9c37
#
_entry.id   cf80d4502841c4557995b2156c4d9c37
#
_cell.length_a   1.000
_cell.length_b   1.000
_cell.length_c   1.000
_cell.angle_alpha   90.00
_cell.angle_beta   90.00
_cell.angle_gamma   90.00
#
_symmetry.space_group_name_H-M   'P 1'
#
loop_
_entity.id
_entity.type
_entity.pdbx_description
1 polymer ?
#
loop_
_entity_poly.entity_id
_entity_poly.type
_entity_poly.pdbx_seq_one_letter_code
_entity_poly.pdbx_strand_id
1 'polypeptide(L)'
;DASPYSGGLDLLTGIENKPGARWPDLAAGTGSVDAADLVRALPTTPDGIAVLSAARSASAEVVQMSAARRAAIMQAACLYPGTVVVDCPPWDIPDAADHVVVLTAAEVRAAAACAQLVAELRARPQECSVVVRNRQWAGLDASDIATVTHADPIAELPTIRGLTRTVETSGLPR
;
A
#
# COMPACT_ATOMS: atom_id res chain seq x y z
N ASP A 1 2.89 -4.10 -1.83
CA ASP A 1 2.97 -4.00 -0.37
C ASP A 1 4.40 -3.66 0.04
N ALA A 2 4.62 -2.43 0.45
CA ALA A 2 5.94 -1.95 0.86
C ALA A 2 6.06 -1.86 2.40
N SER A 3 5.02 -2.18 3.14
CA SER A 3 5.05 -2.21 4.59
C SER A 3 5.73 -3.48 5.10
N PRO A 4 6.83 -3.39 5.86
CA PRO A 4 7.58 -4.57 6.31
C PRO A 4 6.82 -5.44 7.32
N TYR A 5 5.77 -4.89 7.94
CA TYR A 5 4.97 -5.55 8.96
C TYR A 5 3.49 -5.66 8.58
N SER A 6 3.15 -5.53 7.30
CA SER A 6 1.82 -5.87 6.80
C SER A 6 1.62 -7.38 6.91
N GLY A 7 0.41 -7.81 7.07
CA GLY A 7 0.10 -9.25 7.02
C GLY A 7 0.32 -9.89 5.64
N GLY A 8 0.61 -9.08 4.62
CA GLY A 8 0.80 -9.46 3.23
C GLY A 8 -0.45 -9.26 2.37
N LEU A 9 -0.33 -8.46 1.30
CA LEU A 9 -1.42 -8.27 0.34
C LEU A 9 -1.83 -9.56 -0.38
N ASP A 10 -0.92 -10.51 -0.50
CA ASP A 10 -1.22 -11.81 -1.10
C ASP A 10 -2.23 -12.63 -0.28
N LEU A 11 -2.22 -12.50 1.06
CA LEU A 11 -3.28 -13.06 1.92
C LEU A 11 -4.63 -12.40 1.65
N LEU A 12 -4.64 -11.07 1.61
CA LEU A 12 -5.88 -10.32 1.35
C LEU A 12 -6.49 -10.69 0.00
N THR A 13 -5.65 -10.92 -1.00
CA THR A 13 -6.08 -11.23 -2.37
C THR A 13 -6.27 -12.74 -2.63
N GLY A 14 -6.02 -13.60 -1.64
CA GLY A 14 -6.20 -15.05 -1.74
C GLY A 14 -5.24 -15.73 -2.72
N ILE A 15 -4.04 -15.19 -2.88
CA ILE A 15 -3.00 -15.72 -3.78
C ILE A 15 -1.74 -16.17 -3.04
N GLU A 16 -1.81 -16.33 -1.73
CA GLU A 16 -0.69 -16.70 -0.86
C GLU A 16 -0.02 -18.03 -1.25
N ASN A 17 -0.79 -18.93 -1.83
CA ASN A 17 -0.29 -20.25 -2.29
C ASN A 17 0.14 -20.25 -3.76
N LYS A 18 -0.01 -19.12 -4.48
CA LYS A 18 0.45 -19.04 -5.87
C LYS A 18 1.97 -18.93 -5.93
N PRO A 19 2.62 -19.62 -6.88
CA PRO A 19 4.03 -19.46 -7.13
C PRO A 19 4.35 -18.04 -7.58
N GLY A 20 5.55 -17.56 -7.24
CA GLY A 20 6.04 -16.24 -7.61
C GLY A 20 6.89 -15.63 -6.49
N ALA A 21 7.68 -14.65 -6.86
CA ALA A 21 8.61 -13.99 -5.95
C ALA A 21 7.89 -13.13 -4.91
N ARG A 22 8.46 -13.08 -3.72
CA ARG A 22 8.13 -12.18 -2.61
C ARG A 22 9.35 -11.30 -2.31
N TRP A 23 9.21 -10.32 -1.44
CA TRP A 23 10.31 -9.42 -1.09
C TRP A 23 11.64 -10.15 -0.76
N PRO A 24 11.68 -11.22 0.06
CA PRO A 24 12.93 -11.91 0.35
C PRO A 24 13.58 -12.58 -0.86
N ASP A 25 12.78 -13.10 -1.80
CA ASP A 25 13.29 -13.75 -3.01
C ASP A 25 14.03 -12.75 -3.92
N LEU A 26 13.67 -11.49 -3.83
CA LEU A 26 14.29 -10.39 -4.58
C LEU A 26 15.51 -9.79 -3.86
N ALA A 27 15.74 -10.13 -2.60
CA ALA A 27 16.78 -9.51 -1.77
C ALA A 27 18.21 -9.91 -2.24
N ALA A 28 18.40 -11.12 -2.71
CA ALA A 28 19.71 -11.65 -3.10
C ALA A 28 20.24 -11.11 -4.44
N GLY A 29 19.41 -10.45 -5.24
CA GLY A 29 19.82 -9.92 -6.54
C GLY A 29 20.71 -8.68 -6.41
N THR A 30 21.63 -8.53 -7.39
CA THR A 30 22.48 -7.33 -7.54
C THR A 30 22.19 -6.63 -8.86
N GLY A 31 22.40 -5.32 -8.91
CA GLY A 31 22.20 -4.52 -10.12
C GLY A 31 20.77 -4.02 -10.35
N SER A 32 20.52 -3.55 -11.57
CA SER A 32 19.21 -3.05 -12.00
C SER A 32 18.21 -4.18 -12.13
N VAL A 33 16.94 -3.83 -11.94
CA VAL A 33 15.80 -4.72 -12.12
C VAL A 33 15.03 -4.23 -13.34
N ASP A 34 14.72 -5.13 -14.28
CA ASP A 34 13.82 -4.82 -15.38
C ASP A 34 12.37 -4.89 -14.92
N ALA A 35 11.56 -3.91 -15.33
CA ALA A 35 10.15 -3.80 -14.91
C ALA A 35 9.30 -4.99 -15.38
N ALA A 36 9.49 -5.47 -16.61
CA ALA A 36 8.74 -6.58 -17.17
C ALA A 36 9.16 -7.90 -16.51
N ASP A 37 10.43 -8.08 -16.23
CA ASP A 37 10.96 -9.25 -15.51
C ASP A 37 10.43 -9.29 -14.08
N LEU A 38 10.40 -8.14 -13.41
CA LEU A 38 9.81 -8.01 -12.08
C LEU A 38 8.34 -8.49 -12.10
N VAL A 39 7.52 -7.92 -12.95
CA VAL A 39 6.08 -8.25 -13.03
C VAL A 39 5.87 -9.73 -13.37
N ARG A 40 6.67 -10.31 -14.28
CA ARG A 40 6.58 -11.74 -14.62
C ARG A 40 6.96 -12.67 -13.49
N ALA A 41 7.82 -12.21 -12.58
CA ALA A 41 8.23 -13.00 -11.43
C ALA A 41 7.19 -13.03 -10.30
N LEU A 42 6.22 -12.10 -10.29
CA LEU A 42 5.27 -11.95 -9.20
C LEU A 42 4.06 -12.91 -9.34
N PRO A 43 3.46 -13.33 -8.22
CA PRO A 43 2.16 -13.99 -8.25
C PRO A 43 1.10 -13.01 -8.72
N THR A 44 0.13 -13.54 -9.47
CA THR A 44 -0.91 -12.73 -10.11
C THR A 44 -2.29 -13.16 -9.64
N THR A 45 -3.16 -12.20 -9.33
CA THR A 45 -4.56 -12.46 -9.00
C THR A 45 -5.32 -13.02 -10.22
N PRO A 46 -6.51 -13.60 -10.05
CA PRO A 46 -7.34 -14.02 -11.18
C PRO A 46 -7.68 -12.88 -12.15
N ASP A 47 -7.72 -11.65 -11.66
CA ASP A 47 -8.03 -10.44 -12.44
C ASP A 47 -6.77 -9.83 -13.11
N GLY A 48 -5.63 -10.50 -13.02
CA GLY A 48 -4.39 -10.10 -13.71
C GLY A 48 -3.52 -9.10 -12.95
N ILE A 49 -3.77 -8.86 -11.66
CA ILE A 49 -2.96 -7.94 -10.83
C ILE A 49 -1.75 -8.69 -10.29
N ALA A 50 -0.55 -8.27 -10.65
CA ALA A 50 0.69 -8.76 -10.07
C ALA A 50 0.92 -8.15 -8.68
N VAL A 51 1.28 -8.96 -7.68
CA VAL A 51 1.38 -8.52 -6.28
C VAL A 51 2.76 -8.87 -5.71
N LEU A 52 3.53 -7.84 -5.35
CA LEU A 52 4.73 -7.99 -4.54
C LEU A 52 4.38 -7.81 -3.07
N SER A 53 4.51 -8.86 -2.29
CA SER A 53 4.10 -8.91 -0.89
C SER A 53 5.21 -9.42 0.02
N ALA A 54 5.04 -9.23 1.33
CA ALA A 54 5.91 -9.82 2.34
C ALA A 54 5.86 -11.36 2.27
N ALA A 55 6.98 -12.02 2.56
CA ALA A 55 6.97 -13.46 2.73
C ALA A 55 6.59 -13.81 4.17
N ARG A 56 5.89 -14.90 4.31
CA ARG A 56 5.58 -15.54 5.60
C ARG A 56 6.57 -16.66 5.85
N SER A 57 7.80 -16.30 6.11
CA SER A 57 8.81 -17.27 6.53
C SER A 57 8.79 -17.42 8.05
N ALA A 58 8.50 -18.62 8.53
CA ALA A 58 8.69 -18.99 9.92
C ALA A 58 10.17 -19.23 10.26
N SER A 59 11.06 -19.22 9.27
CA SER A 59 12.50 -19.33 9.48
C SER A 59 13.04 -17.98 9.93
N ALA A 60 13.86 -17.99 10.98
CA ALA A 60 14.50 -16.81 11.58
C ALA A 60 15.53 -16.12 10.66
N GLU A 61 15.72 -16.59 9.46
CA GLU A 61 16.49 -15.89 8.43
C GLU A 61 15.63 -14.83 7.77
N VAL A 62 15.42 -13.73 8.50
CA VAL A 62 14.98 -12.48 7.90
C VAL A 62 16.10 -12.02 6.99
N VAL A 63 16.00 -12.35 5.71
CA VAL A 63 16.93 -11.81 4.72
C VAL A 63 16.70 -10.29 4.70
N GLN A 64 17.62 -9.57 5.35
CA GLN A 64 17.58 -8.12 5.38
C GLN A 64 17.87 -7.60 3.97
N MET A 65 16.85 -7.10 3.31
CA MET A 65 17.03 -6.41 2.05
C MET A 65 17.78 -5.09 2.28
N SER A 66 18.84 -4.85 1.52
CA SER A 66 19.53 -3.56 1.57
C SER A 66 18.63 -2.44 1.04
N ALA A 67 18.80 -1.23 1.57
CA ALA A 67 18.08 -0.05 1.09
C ALA A 67 18.28 0.18 -0.41
N ALA A 68 19.50 -0.05 -0.91
CA ALA A 68 19.82 0.07 -2.34
C ALA A 68 19.03 -0.93 -3.20
N ARG A 69 18.91 -2.19 -2.74
CA ARG A 69 18.14 -3.21 -3.46
C ARG A 69 16.64 -2.89 -3.47
N ARG A 70 16.09 -2.47 -2.33
CA ARG A 70 14.71 -2.01 -2.23
C ARG A 70 14.43 -0.84 -3.18
N ALA A 71 15.31 0.17 -3.20
CA ALA A 71 15.20 1.30 -4.12
C ALA A 71 15.22 0.86 -5.60
N ALA A 72 16.10 -0.08 -5.98
CA ALA A 72 16.15 -0.60 -7.35
C ALA A 72 14.86 -1.32 -7.76
N ILE A 73 14.24 -2.08 -6.86
CA ILE A 73 12.95 -2.75 -7.10
C ILE A 73 11.82 -1.71 -7.24
N MET A 74 11.78 -0.72 -6.35
CA MET A 74 10.80 0.36 -6.43
C MET A 74 10.95 1.19 -7.71
N GLN A 75 12.19 1.48 -8.10
CA GLN A 75 12.46 2.15 -9.38
C GLN A 75 11.99 1.33 -10.58
N ALA A 76 12.24 0.02 -10.58
CA ALA A 76 11.73 -0.87 -11.62
C ALA A 76 10.19 -0.86 -11.68
N ALA A 77 9.52 -0.88 -10.52
CA ALA A 77 8.07 -0.78 -10.46
C ALA A 77 7.58 0.54 -11.07
N CYS A 78 8.21 1.68 -10.76
CA CYS A 78 7.85 2.98 -11.33
C CYS A 78 8.07 3.08 -12.85
N LEU A 79 8.94 2.24 -13.42
CA LEU A 79 9.15 2.17 -14.88
C LEU A 79 8.16 1.24 -15.60
N TYR A 80 7.29 0.58 -14.87
CA TYR A 80 6.24 -0.26 -15.47
C TYR A 80 5.24 0.61 -16.24
N PRO A 81 4.87 0.24 -17.49
CA PRO A 81 4.00 1.09 -18.33
C PRO A 81 2.50 1.04 -17.96
N GLY A 82 2.17 0.53 -16.80
CA GLY A 82 0.82 0.43 -16.27
C GLY A 82 0.66 1.16 -14.94
N THR A 83 -0.46 0.95 -14.28
CA THR A 83 -0.70 1.50 -12.95
C THR A 83 0.02 0.66 -11.89
N VAL A 84 0.78 1.32 -11.04
CA VAL A 84 1.43 0.72 -9.87
C VAL A 84 0.85 1.35 -8.62
N VAL A 85 0.33 0.53 -7.72
CA VAL A 85 -0.18 0.97 -6.42
C VAL A 85 0.76 0.48 -5.33
N VAL A 86 1.24 1.40 -4.50
CA VAL A 86 2.16 1.09 -3.40
C VAL A 86 1.45 1.32 -2.07
N ASP A 87 1.22 0.25 -1.32
CA ASP A 87 0.80 0.33 0.08
C ASP A 87 2.04 0.51 0.96
N CYS A 88 2.18 1.68 1.54
CA CYS A 88 3.35 2.06 2.33
C CYS A 88 2.99 2.97 3.51
N PRO A 89 3.80 2.96 4.57
CA PRO A 89 3.65 3.92 5.65
C PRO A 89 4.08 5.33 5.21
N PRO A 90 3.65 6.39 5.91
CA PRO A 90 3.93 7.79 5.53
C PRO A 90 5.41 8.14 5.35
N TRP A 91 6.29 7.49 6.08
CA TRP A 91 7.75 7.73 6.03
C TRP A 91 8.46 6.98 4.89
N ASP A 92 7.74 6.19 4.11
CA ASP A 92 8.28 5.35 3.03
C ASP A 92 7.59 5.62 1.67
N ILE A 93 7.00 6.80 1.52
CA ILE A 93 6.35 7.23 0.29
C ILE A 93 7.43 7.42 -0.78
N PRO A 94 7.35 6.70 -1.92
CA PRO A 94 8.33 6.83 -2.99
C PRO A 94 8.37 8.24 -3.59
N ASP A 95 9.56 8.79 -3.78
CA ASP A 95 9.71 10.10 -4.44
C ASP A 95 9.22 10.10 -5.89
N ALA A 96 9.22 8.94 -6.54
CA ALA A 96 8.75 8.75 -7.91
C ALA A 96 7.23 8.52 -8.02
N ALA A 97 6.47 8.61 -6.93
CA ALA A 97 5.01 8.53 -7.00
C ALA A 97 4.45 9.76 -7.71
N ASP A 98 3.56 9.55 -8.67
CA ASP A 98 2.85 10.64 -9.35
C ASP A 98 1.76 11.22 -8.45
N HIS A 99 1.12 10.36 -7.66
CA HIS A 99 -0.02 10.70 -6.83
C HIS A 99 0.03 9.96 -5.48
N VAL A 100 -0.26 10.65 -4.40
CA VAL A 100 -0.35 10.10 -3.05
C VAL A 100 -1.80 10.13 -2.57
N VAL A 101 -2.37 8.97 -2.26
CA VAL A 101 -3.68 8.87 -1.64
C VAL A 101 -3.52 8.64 -0.14
N VAL A 102 -3.89 9.64 0.65
CA VAL A 102 -3.88 9.54 2.11
C VAL A 102 -5.20 8.95 2.59
N LEU A 103 -5.16 7.73 3.11
CA LEU A 103 -6.31 7.10 3.73
C LEU A 103 -6.35 7.42 5.22
N THR A 104 -7.41 8.08 5.67
CA THR A 104 -7.61 8.42 7.08
C THR A 104 -8.92 7.88 7.63
N ALA A 105 -8.98 7.58 8.92
CA ALA A 105 -10.23 7.30 9.60
C ALA A 105 -10.91 8.62 10.03
N ALA A 106 -12.24 8.62 10.08
CA ALA A 106 -13.03 9.77 10.59
C ALA A 106 -12.95 9.87 12.12
N GLU A 107 -11.73 9.97 12.66
CA GLU A 107 -11.41 10.02 14.09
C GLU A 107 -10.49 11.21 14.38
N VAL A 108 -10.63 11.85 15.54
CA VAL A 108 -9.90 13.08 15.90
C VAL A 108 -8.38 12.94 15.75
N ARG A 109 -7.78 11.85 16.26
CA ARG A 109 -6.33 11.65 16.18
C ARG A 109 -5.87 11.35 14.75
N ALA A 110 -6.66 10.58 14.00
CA ALA A 110 -6.37 10.28 12.60
C ALA A 110 -6.47 11.53 11.73
N ALA A 111 -7.47 12.38 11.96
CA ALA A 111 -7.62 13.68 11.31
C ALA A 111 -6.42 14.59 11.54
N ALA A 112 -5.95 14.70 12.80
CA ALA A 112 -4.78 15.51 13.13
C ALA A 112 -3.50 14.99 12.45
N ALA A 113 -3.28 13.68 12.44
CA ALA A 113 -2.15 13.06 11.73
C ALA A 113 -2.25 13.26 10.21
N CYS A 114 -3.46 13.11 9.65
CA CYS A 114 -3.74 13.37 8.24
C CYS A 114 -3.42 14.81 7.86
N ALA A 115 -3.84 15.79 8.67
CA ALA A 115 -3.56 17.20 8.42
C ALA A 115 -2.05 17.50 8.37
N GLN A 116 -1.27 16.92 9.28
CA GLN A 116 0.18 17.06 9.28
C GLN A 116 0.80 16.45 8.01
N LEU A 117 0.38 15.23 7.64
CA LEU A 117 0.89 14.57 6.44
C LEU A 117 0.50 15.33 5.15
N VAL A 118 -0.74 15.78 5.05
CA VAL A 118 -1.20 16.59 3.90
C VAL A 118 -0.40 17.89 3.78
N ALA A 119 -0.12 18.57 4.90
CA ALA A 119 0.70 19.77 4.92
C ALA A 119 2.13 19.50 4.44
N GLU A 120 2.71 18.37 4.84
CA GLU A 120 4.03 17.93 4.37
C GLU A 120 4.01 17.60 2.87
N LEU A 121 3.01 16.85 2.41
CA LEU A 121 2.88 16.45 1.01
C LEU A 121 2.68 17.64 0.06
N ARG A 122 2.00 18.70 0.51
CA ARG A 122 1.87 19.94 -0.27
C ARG A 122 3.20 20.64 -0.59
N ALA A 123 4.24 20.36 0.16
CA ALA A 123 5.58 20.86 -0.14
C ALA A 123 6.35 19.97 -1.14
N ARG A 124 5.80 18.83 -1.53
CA ARG A 124 6.36 17.90 -2.51
C ARG A 124 5.75 18.10 -3.89
N PRO A 125 6.39 17.64 -4.96
CA PRO A 125 5.85 17.75 -6.33
C PRO A 125 4.68 16.81 -6.62
N GLN A 126 4.46 15.76 -5.80
CA GLN A 126 3.40 14.78 -6.00
C GLN A 126 2.01 15.38 -5.73
N GLU A 127 1.05 14.99 -6.53
CA GLU A 127 -0.35 15.26 -6.21
C GLU A 127 -0.79 14.48 -4.96
N CYS A 128 -1.66 15.09 -4.15
CA CYS A 128 -2.16 14.47 -2.94
C CYS A 128 -3.68 14.54 -2.86
N SER A 129 -4.30 13.41 -2.56
CA SER A 129 -5.74 13.31 -2.30
C SER A 129 -6.01 12.64 -0.95
N VAL A 130 -7.14 12.96 -0.36
CA VAL A 130 -7.60 12.37 0.90
C VAL A 130 -8.80 11.46 0.63
N VAL A 131 -8.78 10.26 1.23
CA VAL A 131 -9.91 9.33 1.28
C VAL A 131 -10.25 9.07 2.74
N VAL A 132 -11.53 9.20 3.09
CA VAL A 132 -12.01 9.03 4.46
C VAL A 132 -12.62 7.65 4.62
N ARG A 133 -12.15 6.90 5.60
CA ARG A 133 -12.78 5.66 6.02
C ARG A 133 -13.73 5.91 7.18
N ASN A 134 -15.02 5.77 6.90
CA ASN A 134 -16.04 5.86 7.92
C ASN A 134 -16.03 4.63 8.82
N ARG A 135 -16.16 4.84 10.13
CA ARG A 135 -16.29 3.80 11.14
C ARG A 135 -17.61 4.00 11.89
N GLN A 136 -18.23 2.92 12.36
CA GLN A 136 -19.52 2.98 13.08
C GLN A 136 -19.50 3.88 14.32
N TRP A 137 -18.32 4.13 14.89
CA TRP A 137 -18.11 4.96 16.07
C TRP A 137 -17.31 6.23 15.74
N ALA A 138 -17.33 6.65 14.47
CA ALA A 138 -16.63 7.86 14.05
C ALA A 138 -17.25 9.08 14.74
N GLY A 139 -16.40 9.87 15.40
CA GLY A 139 -16.81 11.13 16.00
C GLY A 139 -16.77 12.31 15.03
N LEU A 140 -16.24 12.08 13.83
CA LEU A 140 -16.08 13.06 12.75
C LEU A 140 -16.73 12.52 11.47
N ASP A 141 -17.01 13.44 10.55
CA ASP A 141 -17.42 13.12 9.18
C ASP A 141 -16.40 13.64 8.15
N ALA A 142 -16.69 13.47 6.87
CA ALA A 142 -15.81 13.92 5.79
C ALA A 142 -15.64 15.45 5.77
N SER A 143 -16.64 16.20 6.18
CA SER A 143 -16.57 17.67 6.22
C SER A 143 -15.68 18.17 7.36
N ASP A 144 -15.67 17.46 8.48
CA ASP A 144 -14.74 17.73 9.58
C ASP A 144 -13.29 17.46 9.13
N ILE A 145 -13.07 16.35 8.40
CA ILE A 145 -11.75 16.04 7.82
C ILE A 145 -11.32 17.12 6.83
N ALA A 146 -12.21 17.54 5.92
CA ALA A 146 -11.91 18.61 4.98
C ALA A 146 -11.51 19.91 5.70
N THR A 147 -12.21 20.25 6.77
CA THR A 147 -11.93 21.45 7.58
C THR A 147 -10.54 21.38 8.23
N VAL A 148 -10.19 20.24 8.83
CA VAL A 148 -8.92 20.06 9.56
C VAL A 148 -7.73 19.93 8.60
N THR A 149 -7.90 19.24 7.47
CA THR A 149 -6.82 19.00 6.49
C THR A 149 -6.69 20.13 5.46
N HIS A 150 -7.67 21.00 5.36
CA HIS A 150 -7.84 21.97 4.26
C HIS A 150 -7.80 21.28 2.88
N ALA A 151 -8.29 20.06 2.79
CA ALA A 151 -8.36 19.27 1.55
C ALA A 151 -9.70 18.54 1.50
N ASP A 152 -10.47 18.76 0.44
CA ASP A 152 -11.73 18.04 0.24
C ASP A 152 -11.45 16.56 -0.04
N PRO A 153 -12.02 15.63 0.73
CA PRO A 153 -11.88 14.21 0.45
C PRO A 153 -12.49 13.85 -0.91
N ILE A 154 -11.75 13.09 -1.69
CA ILE A 154 -12.20 12.64 -3.03
C ILE A 154 -13.15 11.45 -2.95
N ALA A 155 -13.16 10.73 -1.84
CA ALA A 155 -14.04 9.58 -1.62
C ALA A 155 -14.20 9.26 -0.13
N GLU A 156 -15.29 8.56 0.16
CA GLU A 156 -15.56 7.97 1.47
C GLU A 156 -15.70 6.44 1.34
N LEU A 157 -15.02 5.71 2.21
CA LEU A 157 -15.13 4.26 2.31
C LEU A 157 -16.09 3.91 3.44
N PRO A 158 -17.23 3.30 3.13
CA PRO A 158 -18.20 2.90 4.16
C PRO A 158 -17.69 1.72 4.98
N THR A 159 -18.22 1.56 6.19
CA THR A 159 -18.03 0.33 6.95
C THR A 159 -18.84 -0.80 6.31
N ILE A 160 -18.15 -1.80 5.77
CA ILE A 160 -18.79 -3.00 5.22
C ILE A 160 -18.93 -4.03 6.34
N ARG A 161 -20.18 -4.34 6.70
CA ARG A 161 -20.46 -5.33 7.73
C ARG A 161 -19.95 -6.73 7.32
N GLY A 162 -19.25 -7.38 8.21
CA GLY A 162 -18.71 -8.72 7.97
C GLY A 162 -17.47 -8.78 7.08
N LEU A 163 -16.98 -7.65 6.55
CA LEU A 163 -15.79 -7.63 5.69
C LEU A 163 -14.59 -8.30 6.36
N THR A 164 -14.31 -7.96 7.62
CA THR A 164 -13.20 -8.57 8.37
C THR A 164 -13.31 -10.10 8.39
N ARG A 165 -14.50 -10.62 8.71
CA ARG A 165 -14.73 -12.07 8.72
C ARG A 165 -14.54 -12.68 7.32
N THR A 166 -15.06 -12.03 6.29
CA THR A 166 -14.91 -12.51 4.89
C THR A 166 -13.45 -12.55 4.49
N VAL A 167 -12.69 -11.49 4.77
CA VAL A 167 -11.25 -11.42 4.48
C VAL A 167 -10.49 -12.55 5.19
N GLU A 168 -10.78 -12.79 6.48
CA GLU A 168 -10.12 -13.84 7.27
C GLU A 168 -10.46 -15.27 6.81
N THR A 169 -11.58 -15.48 6.15
CA THR A 169 -12.05 -16.82 5.76
C THR A 169 -11.96 -17.11 4.26
N SER A 170 -11.95 -16.10 3.43
CA SER A 170 -12.14 -16.27 1.97
C SER A 170 -11.37 -15.24 1.12
N GLY A 171 -10.59 -14.36 1.74
CA GLY A 171 -9.96 -13.22 1.06
C GLY A 171 -10.96 -12.09 0.76
N LEU A 172 -10.52 -11.09 -0.01
CA LEU A 172 -11.39 -9.97 -0.40
C LEU A 172 -12.58 -10.45 -1.24
N PRO A 173 -13.79 -9.95 -0.97
CA PRO A 173 -14.96 -10.22 -1.82
C PRO A 173 -14.71 -9.63 -3.21
N ARG A 174 -15.13 -10.36 -4.22
CA ARG A 174 -15.10 -9.91 -5.63
C ARG A 174 -16.32 -9.11 -5.97
#